data_7b39abaa9006cf47f644cb949ea8f00d
#
_entry.id   7b39abaa9006cf47f644cb949ea8f00d
#
_cell.length_a   1.000
_cell.length_b   1.000
_cell.length_c   1.000
_cell.angle_alpha   90.00
_cell.angle_beta   90.00
_cell.angle_gamma   90.00
#
_symmetry.space_group_name_H-M   'P 1'
#
loop_
_entity.id
_entity.type
_entity.pdbx_description
1 polymer ?
#
loop_
_entity_poly.entity_id
_entity_poly.type
_entity_poly.pdbx_seq_one_letter_code
_entity_poly.pdbx_strand_id
1 'polypeptide(L)'
;VKIDLLDSEKINSENVKKVLGKYDGILVPGGFGNRGIEGKIEAIKYARENKVPFLGICLGMQMAVIEFARNVAKIEDANSAELDDKCLNPVIHIMEDQKDVDKKGGTMRLGAYPCIIKKETLAEKIYGTNEISERHRHRFEFNNDYKEKLESFGLIASGTSPDGSLVEIIELKDHPFFIAGQFHPEFKSRPDRPAPL
;
A
#
# COMPACT_ATOMS: atom_id res chain seq x y z
N VAL A 1 -3.47 -11.62 20.37
CA VAL A 1 -2.37 -11.13 19.50
C VAL A 1 -1.49 -10.18 20.32
N LYS A 2 -0.17 -10.36 20.25
CA LYS A 2 0.79 -9.41 20.82
C LYS A 2 1.25 -8.47 19.71
N ILE A 3 1.24 -7.17 19.98
CA ILE A 3 1.65 -6.14 19.02
C ILE A 3 2.88 -5.43 19.59
N ASP A 4 3.95 -5.39 18.81
CA ASP A 4 5.15 -4.61 19.11
C ASP A 4 5.25 -3.46 18.10
N LEU A 5 5.43 -2.23 18.58
CA LEU A 5 5.67 -1.06 17.75
C LEU A 5 7.16 -0.92 17.48
N LEU A 6 7.55 -0.89 16.22
CA LEU A 6 8.93 -0.77 15.79
C LEU A 6 9.18 0.58 15.11
N ASP A 7 10.31 1.17 15.42
CA ASP A 7 10.79 2.39 14.78
C ASP A 7 11.45 2.03 13.44
N SER A 8 10.80 2.38 12.33
CA SER A 8 11.30 2.07 10.99
C SER A 8 12.60 2.79 10.63
N GLU A 9 12.95 3.89 11.30
CA GLU A 9 14.25 4.56 11.09
C GLU A 9 15.44 3.69 11.55
N LYS A 10 15.17 2.69 12.39
CA LYS A 10 16.18 1.76 12.90
C LYS A 10 16.26 0.45 12.11
N ILE A 11 15.44 0.29 11.07
CA ILE A 11 15.41 -0.90 10.22
C ILE A 11 16.19 -0.61 8.93
N ASN A 12 17.07 -1.51 8.56
CA ASN A 12 17.86 -1.45 7.33
C ASN A 12 18.14 -2.86 6.80
N SER A 13 18.76 -2.97 5.63
CA SER A 13 19.08 -4.24 4.97
C SER A 13 19.97 -5.17 5.79
N GLU A 14 20.81 -4.63 6.69
CA GLU A 14 21.74 -5.43 7.51
C GLU A 14 21.06 -6.06 8.72
N ASN A 15 20.05 -5.39 9.29
CA ASN A 15 19.44 -5.79 10.56
C ASN A 15 17.99 -6.31 10.42
N VAL A 16 17.32 -6.11 9.29
CA VAL A 16 15.90 -6.42 9.09
C VAL A 16 15.54 -7.85 9.48
N LYS A 17 16.37 -8.83 9.11
CA LYS A 17 16.15 -10.24 9.48
C LYS A 17 16.23 -10.47 10.99
N LYS A 18 17.18 -9.84 11.67
CA LYS A 18 17.33 -9.93 13.13
C LYS A 18 16.17 -9.28 13.86
N VAL A 19 15.68 -8.15 13.35
CA VAL A 19 14.61 -7.37 13.97
C VAL A 19 13.25 -8.02 13.71
N LEU A 20 12.97 -8.45 12.48
CA LEU A 20 11.64 -8.91 12.06
C LEU A 20 11.45 -10.43 12.12
N GLY A 21 12.51 -11.22 12.16
CA GLY A 21 12.44 -12.69 12.03
C GLY A 21 11.70 -13.43 13.16
N LYS A 22 11.29 -12.74 14.19
CA LYS A 22 10.50 -13.29 15.32
C LYS A 22 9.00 -12.99 15.25
N TYR A 23 8.54 -12.26 14.22
CA TYR A 23 7.15 -11.87 14.10
C TYR A 23 6.41 -12.73 13.08
N ASP A 24 5.18 -13.07 13.40
CA ASP A 24 4.29 -13.89 12.56
C ASP A 24 3.58 -13.06 11.48
N GLY A 25 3.62 -11.73 11.55
CA GLY A 25 3.04 -10.82 10.60
C GLY A 25 3.59 -9.41 10.74
N ILE A 26 3.55 -8.65 9.66
CA ILE A 26 4.04 -7.27 9.57
C ILE A 26 2.93 -6.36 9.06
N LEU A 27 2.68 -5.27 9.78
CA LEU A 27 1.77 -4.22 9.37
C LEU A 27 2.54 -2.91 9.18
N VAL A 28 2.39 -2.29 8.02
CA VAL A 28 2.86 -0.92 7.77
C VAL A 28 1.65 0.00 7.70
N PRO A 29 1.49 0.88 8.71
CA PRO A 29 0.31 1.74 8.82
C PRO A 29 0.35 2.92 7.87
N GLY A 30 -0.75 3.67 7.84
CA GLY A 30 -0.83 5.00 7.23
C GLY A 30 0.13 5.99 7.88
N GLY A 31 0.48 7.03 7.13
CA GLY A 31 1.38 8.09 7.58
C GLY A 31 1.62 9.12 6.49
N PHE A 32 2.46 10.10 6.80
CA PHE A 32 2.86 11.18 5.90
C PHE A 32 4.34 11.49 6.07
N GLY A 33 4.96 12.05 5.03
CA GLY A 33 6.34 12.54 5.06
C GLY A 33 7.39 11.43 4.93
N ASN A 34 8.64 11.82 4.99
CA ASN A 34 9.79 11.01 4.57
C ASN A 34 10.39 10.15 5.70
N ARG A 35 9.84 10.24 6.91
CA ARG A 35 10.43 9.59 8.08
C ARG A 35 10.34 8.06 8.01
N GLY A 36 11.50 7.40 8.06
CA GLY A 36 11.62 5.95 8.12
C GLY A 36 11.09 5.21 6.89
N ILE A 37 11.05 5.86 5.73
CA ILE A 37 10.52 5.28 4.47
C ILE A 37 11.34 4.08 4.04
N GLU A 38 12.66 4.19 3.96
CA GLU A 38 13.50 3.08 3.51
C GLU A 38 13.41 1.87 4.45
N GLY A 39 13.31 2.11 5.76
CA GLY A 39 13.09 1.02 6.72
C GLY A 39 11.72 0.33 6.57
N LYS A 40 10.68 1.05 6.16
CA LYS A 40 9.39 0.45 5.80
C LYS A 40 9.51 -0.39 4.53
N ILE A 41 10.21 0.11 3.51
CA ILE A 41 10.49 -0.61 2.26
C ILE A 41 11.28 -1.91 2.55
N GLU A 42 12.32 -1.85 3.38
CA GLU A 42 13.07 -3.04 3.79
C GLU A 42 12.22 -4.05 4.58
N ALA A 43 11.33 -3.57 5.45
CA ALA A 43 10.41 -4.44 6.17
C ALA A 43 9.40 -5.14 5.23
N ILE A 44 8.89 -4.44 4.23
CA ILE A 44 8.00 -4.98 3.20
C ILE A 44 8.72 -6.00 2.34
N LYS A 45 9.94 -5.69 1.90
CA LYS A 45 10.81 -6.61 1.18
C LYS A 45 11.04 -7.90 1.97
N TYR A 46 11.37 -7.77 3.25
CA TYR A 46 11.53 -8.92 4.14
C TYR A 46 10.25 -9.77 4.19
N ALA A 47 9.09 -9.14 4.38
CA ALA A 47 7.81 -9.85 4.39
C ALA A 47 7.56 -10.61 3.08
N ARG A 48 7.75 -9.97 1.94
CA ARG A 48 7.56 -10.57 0.62
C ARG A 48 8.50 -11.76 0.39
N GLU A 49 9.79 -11.59 0.64
CA GLU A 49 10.82 -12.61 0.37
C GLU A 49 10.73 -13.80 1.31
N ASN A 50 10.32 -13.60 2.56
CA ASN A 50 10.24 -14.66 3.57
C ASN A 50 8.82 -15.20 3.78
N LYS A 51 7.86 -14.79 2.95
CA LYS A 51 6.46 -15.24 3.01
C LYS A 51 5.78 -14.94 4.37
N VAL A 52 6.22 -13.85 5.03
CA VAL A 52 5.61 -13.38 6.27
C VAL A 52 4.34 -12.61 5.93
N PRO A 53 3.20 -12.90 6.55
CA PRO A 53 1.96 -12.17 6.35
C PRO A 53 2.16 -10.65 6.46
N PHE A 54 1.65 -9.92 5.46
CA PHE A 54 1.82 -8.48 5.35
C PHE A 54 0.49 -7.77 5.12
N LEU A 55 0.25 -6.70 5.88
CA LEU A 55 -0.82 -5.75 5.65
C LEU A 55 -0.25 -4.33 5.52
N GLY A 56 -0.54 -3.67 4.39
CA GLY A 56 -0.21 -2.26 4.16
C GLY A 56 -1.45 -1.37 4.18
N ILE A 57 -1.41 -0.25 4.90
CA ILE A 57 -2.51 0.71 4.98
C ILE A 57 -2.05 2.06 4.45
N CYS A 58 -2.75 2.63 3.47
CA CYS A 58 -2.50 3.96 2.90
C CYS A 58 -1.02 4.13 2.48
N LEU A 59 -0.19 4.83 3.25
CA LEU A 59 1.25 4.92 3.01
C LEU A 59 1.90 3.53 2.91
N GLY A 60 1.45 2.55 3.71
CA GLY A 60 1.94 1.18 3.67
C GLY A 60 1.70 0.50 2.31
N MET A 61 0.57 0.77 1.65
CA MET A 61 0.34 0.32 0.27
C MET A 61 1.31 1.01 -0.70
N GLN A 62 1.48 2.31 -0.59
CA GLN A 62 2.38 3.07 -1.46
C GLN A 62 3.83 2.56 -1.35
N MET A 63 4.28 2.28 -0.12
CA MET A 63 5.61 1.69 0.10
C MET A 63 5.73 0.27 -0.47
N ALA A 64 4.66 -0.52 -0.44
CA ALA A 64 4.63 -1.85 -1.06
C ALA A 64 4.73 -1.78 -2.59
N VAL A 65 4.08 -0.80 -3.22
CA VAL A 65 4.22 -0.53 -4.66
C VAL A 65 5.66 -0.14 -5.01
N ILE A 66 6.26 0.77 -4.25
CA ILE A 66 7.66 1.21 -4.46
C ILE A 66 8.63 0.03 -4.28
N GLU A 67 8.47 -0.75 -3.21
CA GLU A 67 9.28 -1.95 -2.96
C GLU A 67 9.23 -2.90 -4.14
N PHE A 68 8.03 -3.24 -4.59
CA PHE A 68 7.81 -4.17 -5.69
C PHE A 68 8.37 -3.65 -7.00
N ALA A 69 8.16 -2.38 -7.29
CA ALA A 69 8.69 -1.71 -8.47
C ALA A 69 10.23 -1.77 -8.51
N ARG A 70 10.90 -1.42 -7.41
CA ARG A 70 12.37 -1.43 -7.30
C ARG A 70 12.95 -2.84 -7.34
N ASN A 71 12.43 -3.74 -6.49
CA ASN A 71 13.09 -5.01 -6.22
C ASN A 71 12.62 -6.17 -7.10
N VAL A 72 11.39 -6.14 -7.62
CA VAL A 72 10.83 -7.18 -8.48
C VAL A 72 10.76 -6.73 -9.93
N ALA A 73 10.08 -5.64 -10.24
CA ALA A 73 9.93 -5.15 -11.61
C ALA A 73 11.18 -4.42 -12.15
N LYS A 74 12.20 -4.20 -11.29
CA LYS A 74 13.47 -3.55 -11.64
C LYS A 74 13.28 -2.20 -12.32
N ILE A 75 12.35 -1.42 -11.82
CA ILE A 75 12.14 -0.03 -12.26
C ILE A 75 13.13 0.83 -11.48
N GLU A 76 14.13 1.32 -12.20
CA GLU A 76 15.16 2.18 -11.63
C GLU A 76 14.54 3.48 -11.10
N ASP A 77 15.02 3.94 -9.95
CA ASP A 77 14.54 5.17 -9.29
C ASP A 77 13.01 5.24 -9.08
N ALA A 78 12.33 4.08 -8.94
CA ALA A 78 10.91 4.05 -8.63
C ALA A 78 10.67 4.66 -7.25
N ASN A 79 9.80 5.67 -7.17
CA ASN A 79 9.54 6.41 -5.95
C ASN A 79 8.12 6.99 -5.94
N SER A 80 7.79 7.71 -4.88
CA SER A 80 6.62 8.57 -4.78
C SER A 80 6.99 10.01 -5.09
N ALA A 81 6.20 10.68 -5.92
CA ALA A 81 6.33 12.12 -6.15
C ALA A 81 6.05 12.98 -4.90
N GLU A 82 5.52 12.39 -3.82
CA GLU A 82 5.44 13.04 -2.50
C GLU A 82 6.79 13.09 -1.80
N LEU A 83 7.60 12.04 -1.97
CA LEU A 83 8.87 11.86 -1.29
C LEU A 83 10.04 12.49 -2.06
N ASP A 84 9.97 12.41 -3.39
CA ASP A 84 10.93 13.00 -4.32
C ASP A 84 10.17 13.45 -5.59
N ASP A 85 10.01 14.74 -5.73
CA ASP A 85 9.33 15.38 -6.87
C ASP A 85 10.13 15.32 -8.18
N LYS A 86 11.38 14.86 -8.10
CA LYS A 86 12.30 14.72 -9.24
C LYS A 86 12.59 13.27 -9.63
N CYS A 87 11.98 12.30 -8.93
CA CYS A 87 12.21 10.90 -9.25
C CYS A 87 11.83 10.60 -10.72
N LEU A 88 12.63 9.78 -11.37
CA LEU A 88 12.45 9.44 -12.78
C LEU A 88 11.19 8.61 -13.03
N ASN A 89 10.85 7.75 -12.07
CA ASN A 89 9.74 6.82 -12.18
C ASN A 89 8.79 6.97 -10.97
N PRO A 90 7.88 7.95 -10.99
CA PRO A 90 6.90 8.16 -9.93
C PRO A 90 5.78 7.11 -9.99
N VAL A 91 6.03 5.92 -9.41
CA VAL A 91 5.03 4.84 -9.33
C VAL A 91 3.86 5.18 -8.39
N ILE A 92 4.07 6.18 -7.55
CA ILE A 92 3.05 6.87 -6.76
C ILE A 92 3.10 8.34 -7.16
N HIS A 93 1.96 8.88 -7.58
CA HIS A 93 1.88 10.25 -8.08
C HIS A 93 0.72 11.03 -7.45
N ILE A 94 0.69 12.35 -7.67
CA ILE A 94 -0.42 13.19 -7.26
C ILE A 94 -1.62 12.95 -8.19
N MET A 95 -2.82 12.90 -7.63
CA MET A 95 -4.06 12.84 -8.42
C MET A 95 -4.17 14.04 -9.36
N GLU A 96 -4.70 13.83 -10.56
CA GLU A 96 -4.84 14.91 -11.56
C GLU A 96 -5.66 16.08 -11.04
N ASP A 97 -6.76 15.80 -10.33
CA ASP A 97 -7.63 16.81 -9.71
C ASP A 97 -6.94 17.66 -8.63
N GLN A 98 -5.72 17.28 -8.25
CA GLN A 98 -4.96 17.91 -7.16
C GLN A 98 -3.75 18.71 -7.66
N LYS A 99 -3.47 18.71 -8.97
CA LYS A 99 -2.31 19.41 -9.55
C LYS A 99 -2.42 20.94 -9.49
N ASP A 100 -3.64 21.48 -9.51
CA ASP A 100 -3.90 22.92 -9.63
C ASP A 100 -4.28 23.60 -8.32
N VAL A 101 -4.06 22.99 -7.17
CA VAL A 101 -4.53 23.54 -5.89
C VAL A 101 -3.39 24.11 -5.05
N ASP A 102 -3.29 25.43 -5.06
CA ASP A 102 -2.30 26.23 -4.31
C ASP A 102 -2.43 26.18 -2.77
N LYS A 103 -3.45 25.53 -2.22
CA LYS A 103 -3.69 25.49 -0.76
C LYS A 103 -3.53 24.10 -0.17
N LYS A 104 -2.45 23.90 0.54
CA LYS A 104 -2.08 22.68 1.31
C LYS A 104 -3.09 22.26 2.40
N GLY A 105 -4.36 22.34 2.22
CA GLY A 105 -5.33 21.95 3.27
C GLY A 105 -6.66 21.40 2.77
N GLY A 106 -7.01 21.63 1.49
CA GLY A 106 -8.36 21.41 1.00
C GLY A 106 -8.58 20.30 -0.05
N THR A 107 -7.56 19.53 -0.42
CA THR A 107 -7.60 18.69 -1.62
C THR A 107 -7.17 17.25 -1.41
N MET A 108 -7.36 16.73 -0.22
CA MET A 108 -7.24 15.28 0.02
C MET A 108 -8.49 14.56 -0.48
N ARG A 109 -8.33 13.34 -0.96
CA ARG A 109 -9.43 12.41 -1.07
C ARG A 109 -9.84 12.01 0.34
N LEU A 110 -10.97 12.54 0.79
CA LEU A 110 -11.48 12.41 2.15
C LEU A 110 -12.87 11.77 2.15
N GLY A 111 -13.08 10.82 3.04
CA GLY A 111 -14.37 10.19 3.24
C GLY A 111 -14.49 8.80 2.63
N ALA A 112 -15.72 8.31 2.53
CA ALA A 112 -16.02 6.98 2.04
C ALA A 112 -16.18 6.99 0.51
N TYR A 113 -15.44 6.08 -0.14
CA TYR A 113 -15.51 5.88 -1.59
C TYR A 113 -15.78 4.41 -1.90
N PRO A 114 -16.50 4.11 -2.98
CA PRO A 114 -16.73 2.74 -3.43
C PRO A 114 -15.45 2.15 -4.02
N CYS A 115 -15.28 0.83 -3.83
CA CYS A 115 -14.22 0.06 -4.44
C CYS A 115 -14.81 -1.25 -4.98
N ILE A 116 -14.49 -1.57 -6.22
CA ILE A 116 -14.86 -2.81 -6.89
C ILE A 116 -13.72 -3.81 -6.73
N ILE A 117 -14.02 -4.94 -6.11
CA ILE A 117 -13.06 -6.01 -5.87
C ILE A 117 -13.09 -7.02 -7.03
N LYS A 118 -11.91 -7.35 -7.51
CA LYS A 118 -11.69 -8.36 -8.57
C LYS A 118 -11.99 -9.76 -8.03
N LYS A 119 -12.69 -10.56 -8.80
CA LYS A 119 -13.02 -11.96 -8.46
C LYS A 119 -11.76 -12.83 -8.38
N GLU A 120 -11.84 -13.89 -7.59
CA GLU A 120 -10.79 -14.88 -7.40
C GLU A 120 -9.51 -14.32 -6.77
N THR A 121 -9.65 -13.25 -5.98
CA THR A 121 -8.56 -12.57 -5.28
C THR A 121 -8.61 -12.83 -3.77
N LEU A 122 -7.52 -12.53 -3.08
CA LEU A 122 -7.47 -12.56 -1.62
C LEU A 122 -8.42 -11.50 -1.03
N ALA A 123 -8.48 -10.33 -1.65
CA ALA A 123 -9.41 -9.27 -1.27
C ALA A 123 -10.87 -9.76 -1.28
N GLU A 124 -11.31 -10.45 -2.35
CA GLU A 124 -12.67 -11.01 -2.42
C GLU A 124 -12.92 -12.03 -1.30
N LYS A 125 -11.96 -12.89 -1.02
CA LYS A 125 -12.10 -13.89 0.07
C LYS A 125 -12.24 -13.23 1.44
N ILE A 126 -11.52 -12.12 1.67
CA ILE A 126 -11.55 -11.39 2.94
C ILE A 126 -12.84 -10.62 3.12
N TYR A 127 -13.30 -9.92 2.11
CA TYR A 127 -14.52 -9.08 2.20
C TYR A 127 -15.82 -9.88 1.96
N GLY A 128 -15.77 -10.98 1.24
CA GLY A 128 -16.94 -11.80 0.90
C GLY A 128 -17.92 -11.11 -0.06
N THR A 129 -17.50 -10.04 -0.73
CA THR A 129 -18.31 -9.25 -1.67
C THR A 129 -17.41 -8.61 -2.73
N ASN A 130 -17.98 -8.27 -3.89
CA ASN A 130 -17.24 -7.61 -4.95
C ASN A 130 -17.32 -6.08 -4.88
N GLU A 131 -18.16 -5.54 -4.01
CA GLU A 131 -18.30 -4.08 -3.86
C GLU A 131 -18.23 -3.72 -2.39
N ILE A 132 -17.32 -2.82 -2.07
CA ILE A 132 -17.11 -2.29 -0.73
C ILE A 132 -17.08 -0.75 -0.77
N SER A 133 -17.15 -0.15 0.39
CA SER A 133 -16.95 1.29 0.54
C SER A 133 -16.04 1.51 1.72
N GLU A 134 -14.89 2.13 1.50
CA GLU A 134 -13.89 2.37 2.55
C GLU A 134 -13.52 3.84 2.64
N ARG A 135 -12.94 4.25 3.78
CA ARG A 135 -12.62 5.66 4.05
C ARG A 135 -11.18 5.97 3.67
N HIS A 136 -11.00 7.08 2.97
CA HIS A 136 -9.73 7.59 2.46
C HIS A 136 -9.28 8.87 3.17
N ARG A 137 -7.96 9.06 3.21
CA ARG A 137 -7.31 10.29 3.65
C ARG A 137 -5.91 10.39 3.03
N HIS A 138 -5.84 10.73 1.74
CA HIS A 138 -4.57 10.83 1.02
C HIS A 138 -4.69 11.76 -0.19
N ARG A 139 -3.54 12.14 -0.78
CA ARG A 139 -3.43 12.94 -2.00
C ARG A 139 -2.77 12.19 -3.13
N PHE A 140 -1.87 11.28 -2.79
CA PHE A 140 -1.07 10.53 -3.74
C PHE A 140 -1.69 9.16 -3.95
N GLU A 141 -1.60 8.67 -5.17
CA GLU A 141 -2.24 7.46 -5.66
C GLU A 141 -1.25 6.61 -6.43
N PHE A 142 -1.57 5.35 -6.59
CA PHE A 142 -0.90 4.45 -7.53
C PHE A 142 -0.93 5.04 -8.95
N ASN A 143 0.22 5.10 -9.62
CA ASN A 143 0.31 5.58 -10.99
C ASN A 143 0.00 4.46 -11.99
N ASN A 144 -1.13 4.58 -12.68
CA ASN A 144 -1.63 3.58 -13.62
C ASN A 144 -0.71 3.34 -14.84
N ASP A 145 0.20 4.26 -15.16
CA ASP A 145 1.19 4.06 -16.22
C ASP A 145 2.09 2.85 -15.97
N TYR A 146 2.23 2.46 -14.70
CA TYR A 146 3.03 1.32 -14.27
C TYR A 146 2.21 0.05 -14.01
N LYS A 147 0.88 0.12 -14.07
CA LYS A 147 -0.02 -0.97 -13.68
C LYS A 147 0.27 -2.25 -14.45
N GLU A 148 0.23 -2.21 -15.78
CA GLU A 148 0.45 -3.37 -16.63
C GLU A 148 1.81 -4.01 -16.38
N LYS A 149 2.85 -3.16 -16.24
CA LYS A 149 4.20 -3.64 -15.95
C LYS A 149 4.26 -4.36 -14.60
N LEU A 150 3.72 -3.77 -13.54
CA LEU A 150 3.74 -4.37 -12.20
C LEU A 150 2.89 -5.65 -12.16
N GLU A 151 1.73 -5.68 -12.82
CA GLU A 151 0.88 -6.87 -12.93
C GLU A 151 1.59 -8.01 -13.68
N SER A 152 2.39 -7.71 -14.69
CA SER A 152 3.17 -8.73 -15.41
C SER A 152 4.21 -9.45 -14.53
N PHE A 153 4.62 -8.82 -13.42
CA PHE A 153 5.52 -9.41 -12.43
C PHE A 153 4.80 -10.04 -11.22
N GLY A 154 3.45 -9.99 -11.18
CA GLY A 154 2.64 -10.67 -10.17
C GLY A 154 2.06 -9.80 -9.07
N LEU A 155 2.19 -8.46 -9.15
CA LEU A 155 1.38 -7.55 -8.35
C LEU A 155 -0.03 -7.50 -8.95
N ILE A 156 -1.06 -7.73 -8.16
CA ILE A 156 -2.44 -7.69 -8.63
C ILE A 156 -3.12 -6.45 -8.08
N ALA A 157 -3.67 -5.61 -8.96
CA ALA A 157 -4.66 -4.62 -8.58
C ALA A 157 -5.99 -5.34 -8.33
N SER A 158 -6.24 -5.73 -7.09
CA SER A 158 -7.41 -6.52 -6.69
C SER A 158 -8.62 -5.69 -6.28
N GLY A 159 -8.46 -4.39 -6.11
CA GLY A 159 -9.54 -3.44 -5.92
C GLY A 159 -9.30 -2.16 -6.69
N THR A 160 -10.36 -1.62 -7.32
CA THR A 160 -10.30 -0.36 -8.07
C THR A 160 -11.51 0.51 -7.78
N SER A 161 -11.41 1.81 -8.11
CA SER A 161 -12.61 2.66 -8.22
C SER A 161 -13.60 2.08 -9.25
N PRO A 162 -14.89 2.43 -9.19
CA PRO A 162 -15.91 1.88 -10.11
C PRO A 162 -15.62 2.11 -11.60
N ASP A 163 -14.96 3.20 -11.94
CA ASP A 163 -14.51 3.54 -13.29
C ASP A 163 -13.16 2.90 -13.66
N GLY A 164 -12.50 2.21 -12.71
CA GLY A 164 -11.20 1.56 -12.89
C GLY A 164 -10.00 2.52 -12.93
N SER A 165 -10.21 3.82 -12.70
CA SER A 165 -9.17 4.84 -12.81
C SER A 165 -8.20 4.85 -11.63
N LEU A 166 -8.61 4.36 -10.46
CA LEU A 166 -7.80 4.35 -9.24
C LEU A 166 -7.62 2.93 -8.72
N VAL A 167 -6.39 2.57 -8.34
CA VAL A 167 -6.08 1.30 -7.66
C VAL A 167 -6.23 1.49 -6.16
N GLU A 168 -7.15 0.73 -5.58
CA GLU A 168 -7.54 0.81 -4.17
C GLU A 168 -6.94 -0.29 -3.30
N ILE A 169 -6.73 -1.48 -3.89
CA ILE A 169 -6.17 -2.65 -3.21
C ILE A 169 -5.16 -3.31 -4.13
N ILE A 170 -4.03 -3.68 -3.56
CA ILE A 170 -3.02 -4.53 -4.21
C ILE A 170 -2.78 -5.79 -3.39
N GLU A 171 -2.43 -6.89 -4.09
CA GLU A 171 -2.02 -8.13 -3.47
C GLU A 171 -0.97 -8.85 -4.32
N LEU A 172 -0.27 -9.82 -3.74
CA LEU A 172 0.67 -10.68 -4.46
C LEU A 172 0.08 -12.08 -4.66
N LYS A 173 0.04 -12.53 -5.93
CA LYS A 173 -0.55 -13.81 -6.32
C LYS A 173 0.07 -15.01 -5.60
N ASP A 174 1.39 -15.04 -5.50
CA ASP A 174 2.14 -16.18 -4.99
C ASP A 174 2.60 -16.00 -3.54
N HIS A 175 1.86 -15.20 -2.76
CA HIS A 175 2.14 -14.98 -1.35
C HIS A 175 0.97 -15.45 -0.48
N PRO A 176 1.21 -16.13 0.66
CA PRO A 176 0.12 -16.65 1.50
C PRO A 176 -0.81 -15.56 2.04
N PHE A 177 -0.29 -14.39 2.36
CA PHE A 177 -1.04 -13.21 2.76
C PHE A 177 -0.19 -11.95 2.55
N PHE A 178 -0.37 -11.29 1.43
CA PHE A 178 0.25 -9.99 1.16
C PHE A 178 -0.80 -9.11 0.49
N ILE A 179 -1.34 -8.19 1.24
CA ILE A 179 -2.42 -7.30 0.79
C ILE A 179 -2.21 -5.90 1.32
N ALA A 180 -2.57 -4.90 0.55
CA ALA A 180 -2.52 -3.52 1.00
C ALA A 180 -3.63 -2.68 0.37
N GLY A 181 -4.21 -1.77 1.14
CA GLY A 181 -5.26 -0.85 0.70
C GLY A 181 -4.85 0.61 0.79
N GLN A 182 -5.30 1.42 -0.16
CA GLN A 182 -5.06 2.87 -0.15
C GLN A 182 -5.94 3.57 0.89
N PHE A 183 -7.02 2.95 1.28
CA PHE A 183 -7.95 3.42 2.31
C PHE A 183 -7.50 3.01 3.72
N HIS A 184 -8.27 3.45 4.72
CA HIS A 184 -8.05 3.23 6.14
C HIS A 184 -9.16 2.33 6.72
N PRO A 185 -8.99 0.99 6.74
CA PRO A 185 -10.02 0.07 7.25
C PRO A 185 -10.30 0.30 8.75
N GLU A 186 -9.31 0.79 9.50
CA GLU A 186 -9.45 1.11 10.92
C GLU A 186 -10.52 2.16 11.20
N PHE A 187 -10.83 3.04 10.25
CA PHE A 187 -11.89 4.07 10.44
C PHE A 187 -13.30 3.50 10.44
N LYS A 188 -13.48 2.26 9.98
CA LYS A 188 -14.77 1.55 9.99
C LYS A 188 -14.79 0.38 10.97
N SER A 189 -13.64 0.03 11.53
CA SER A 189 -13.50 -1.06 12.49
C SER A 189 -14.13 -0.70 13.85
N ARG A 190 -14.78 -1.67 14.47
CA ARG A 190 -15.38 -1.55 15.79
C ARG A 190 -15.10 -2.82 16.61
N PRO A 191 -15.13 -2.76 17.98
CA PRO A 191 -14.88 -3.93 18.82
C PRO A 191 -15.83 -5.11 18.55
N ASP A 192 -17.09 -4.81 18.21
CA ASP A 192 -18.15 -5.78 17.90
C ASP A 192 -18.24 -6.13 16.41
N ARG A 193 -17.57 -5.36 15.55
CA ARG A 193 -17.50 -5.57 14.10
C ARG A 193 -16.18 -5.08 13.57
N PRO A 194 -15.10 -5.87 13.70
CA PRO A 194 -13.80 -5.52 13.15
C PRO A 194 -13.85 -5.38 11.63
N ALA A 195 -13.03 -4.49 11.07
CA ALA A 195 -12.87 -4.42 9.63
C ALA A 195 -12.32 -5.75 9.08
N PRO A 196 -12.70 -6.15 7.85
CA PRO A 196 -12.21 -7.39 7.25
C PRO A 196 -10.68 -7.41 7.05
N LEU A 197 -10.08 -6.24 6.76
CA LEU A 197 -8.62 -6.03 6.68
C LEU A 197 -8.05 -5.49 7.97
#